data_d7547c52bf5967e101c8c3786cb37139
#
_entry.id   d7547c52bf5967e101c8c3786cb37139
#
_cell.length_a   1.000
_cell.length_b   1.000
_cell.length_c   1.000
_cell.angle_alpha   90.00
_cell.angle_beta   90.00
_cell.angle_gamma   90.00
#
_symmetry.space_group_name_H-M   'P 1'
#
loop_
_entity.id
_entity.type
_entity.pdbx_description
1 polymer ?
#
loop_
_entity_poly.entity_id
_entity_poly.type
_entity_poly.pdbx_seq_one_letter_code
_entity_poly.pdbx_strand_id
1 'polypeptide(L)'
;LDGYTVRFVTGHTHKLFNVTPDAPIVDGHNFREYNSGSVCASWWWSGNLTPGIHIGTDGTPGGYGIWDVTGTDFQCLYKSTGWPEEYQFRSYDLNNVHFSMADVPLMPSDISASVKNAYMQYVNAYPQNNDNEVLINIWNWNSDWTLSVVDENRKTLPYTEVWAYDPLHIAALSVKRFNNAGLKSTPSFITDKFTHFFKVKADDADTDLVITVKDEFGNEWTENMQRPKAFSTDAYRRK
;
A
#
# COMPACT_ATOMS: atom_id res chain seq x y z
N LEU A 1 -33.61 -2.91 11.63
CA LEU A 1 -32.48 -2.19 12.26
C LEU A 1 -32.77 -0.68 12.45
N ASP A 2 -34.03 -0.28 12.39
CA ASP A 2 -34.41 1.12 12.61
C ASP A 2 -33.96 1.60 14.00
N GLY A 3 -33.33 2.78 14.06
CA GLY A 3 -32.76 3.34 15.28
C GLY A 3 -31.37 2.84 15.67
N TYR A 4 -30.75 1.97 14.86
CA TYR A 4 -29.39 1.48 15.10
C TYR A 4 -28.43 1.95 14.00
N THR A 5 -27.24 2.37 14.39
CA THR A 5 -26.09 2.52 13.48
C THR A 5 -25.31 1.21 13.48
N VAL A 6 -25.21 0.57 12.31
CA VAL A 6 -24.55 -0.74 12.18
C VAL A 6 -23.26 -0.58 11.39
N ARG A 7 -22.17 -1.16 11.91
CA ARG A 7 -20.87 -1.27 11.24
C ARG A 7 -20.38 -2.70 11.34
N PHE A 8 -19.74 -3.18 10.28
CA PHE A 8 -19.11 -4.49 10.25
C PHE A 8 -17.61 -4.33 10.43
N VAL A 9 -17.04 -5.11 11.32
CA VAL A 9 -15.60 -5.29 11.45
C VAL A 9 -15.31 -6.73 11.06
N THR A 10 -14.55 -6.91 9.98
CA THR A 10 -14.25 -8.21 9.41
C THR A 10 -12.73 -8.44 9.33
N GLY A 11 -12.33 -9.61 8.87
CA GLY A 11 -10.92 -9.98 8.74
C GLY A 11 -10.75 -11.19 7.81
N HIS A 12 -9.76 -12.04 8.09
CA HIS A 12 -9.46 -13.28 7.37
C HIS A 12 -8.74 -13.08 6.04
N THR A 13 -8.99 -12.01 5.29
CA THR A 13 -8.40 -11.79 3.96
C THR A 13 -6.90 -11.44 4.02
N HIS A 14 -6.38 -11.04 5.20
CA HIS A 14 -5.04 -10.50 5.41
C HIS A 14 -4.75 -9.22 4.59
N LYS A 15 -5.80 -8.56 4.12
CA LYS A 15 -5.74 -7.27 3.44
C LYS A 15 -6.50 -6.23 4.25
N LEU A 16 -6.08 -4.99 4.18
CA LEU A 16 -6.74 -3.88 4.87
C LEU A 16 -7.51 -3.06 3.84
N PHE A 17 -8.82 -3.03 3.98
CA PHE A 17 -9.70 -2.20 3.13
C PHE A 17 -10.99 -1.88 3.84
N ASN A 18 -11.63 -0.80 3.40
CA ASN A 18 -12.93 -0.37 3.89
C ASN A 18 -13.95 -0.39 2.75
N VAL A 19 -15.18 -0.70 3.09
CA VAL A 19 -16.31 -0.58 2.18
C VAL A 19 -17.26 0.50 2.71
N THR A 20 -17.38 1.58 1.94
CA THR A 20 -18.29 2.70 2.20
C THR A 20 -19.22 2.84 1.01
N PRO A 21 -20.38 2.15 1.00
CA PRO A 21 -21.29 2.20 -0.15
C PRO A 21 -21.91 3.59 -0.33
N ASP A 22 -21.94 4.07 -1.55
CA ASP A 22 -22.51 5.38 -1.94
C ASP A 22 -24.04 5.42 -1.83
N ALA A 23 -24.68 4.26 -1.81
CA ALA A 23 -26.13 4.13 -1.74
C ALA A 23 -26.55 3.05 -0.74
N PRO A 24 -27.76 3.13 -0.17
CA PRO A 24 -28.30 2.10 0.72
C PRO A 24 -28.31 0.74 0.04
N ILE A 25 -27.76 -0.29 0.72
CA ILE A 25 -27.66 -1.66 0.18
C ILE A 25 -28.75 -2.58 0.73
N VAL A 26 -29.32 -2.28 1.90
CA VAL A 26 -30.40 -3.05 2.53
C VAL A 26 -31.35 -2.09 3.25
N ASP A 27 -32.64 -2.11 2.87
CA ASP A 27 -33.75 -1.41 3.57
C ASP A 27 -33.45 0.07 3.93
N GLY A 28 -32.79 0.81 3.03
CA GLY A 28 -32.44 2.21 3.24
C GLY A 28 -31.20 2.44 4.13
N HIS A 29 -30.50 1.40 4.54
CA HIS A 29 -29.29 1.50 5.36
C HIS A 29 -28.01 1.38 4.53
N ASN A 30 -27.03 2.26 4.79
CA ASN A 30 -25.67 2.15 4.31
C ASN A 30 -24.82 1.45 5.37
N PHE A 31 -24.53 0.17 5.16
CA PHE A 31 -23.63 -0.57 6.01
C PHE A 31 -22.18 -0.30 5.62
N ARG A 32 -21.38 0.10 6.60
CA ARG A 32 -19.93 0.24 6.43
C ARG A 32 -19.24 -1.02 6.92
N GLU A 33 -18.26 -1.49 6.15
CA GLU A 33 -17.39 -2.59 6.53
C GLU A 33 -15.95 -2.10 6.65
N TYR A 34 -15.32 -2.49 7.74
CA TYR A 34 -13.89 -2.28 7.99
C TYR A 34 -13.23 -3.65 8.01
N ASN A 35 -12.55 -4.01 6.92
CA ASN A 35 -11.81 -5.26 6.87
C ASN A 35 -10.42 -5.04 7.45
N SER A 36 -10.20 -5.52 8.68
CA SER A 36 -8.95 -5.35 9.39
C SER A 36 -7.83 -6.17 8.75
N GLY A 37 -6.67 -5.54 8.58
CA GLY A 37 -5.44 -6.22 8.23
C GLY A 37 -5.03 -7.23 9.31
N SER A 38 -3.98 -7.98 9.01
CA SER A 38 -3.47 -9.03 9.91
C SER A 38 -2.12 -8.64 10.50
N VAL A 39 -1.89 -8.93 11.79
CA VAL A 39 -0.58 -8.77 12.45
C VAL A 39 0.51 -9.55 11.73
N CYS A 40 0.19 -10.71 11.17
CA CYS A 40 1.14 -11.51 10.39
C CYS A 40 1.29 -11.04 8.93
N ALA A 41 0.60 -9.95 8.51
CA ALA A 41 0.57 -9.50 7.12
C ALA A 41 0.29 -10.69 6.18
N SER A 42 1.16 -10.96 5.20
CA SER A 42 1.08 -12.17 4.35
C SER A 42 1.81 -13.35 5.00
N TRP A 43 1.31 -13.85 6.14
CA TRP A 43 1.83 -15.05 6.81
C TRP A 43 3.33 -14.93 7.20
N TRP A 44 3.79 -13.76 7.64
CA TRP A 44 5.17 -13.46 8.02
C TRP A 44 6.20 -13.56 6.88
N TRP A 45 5.78 -13.85 5.64
CA TRP A 45 6.69 -14.12 4.53
C TRP A 45 7.61 -12.96 4.18
N SER A 46 7.11 -11.71 4.15
CA SER A 46 7.95 -10.56 3.83
C SER A 46 9.04 -10.34 4.88
N GLY A 47 8.69 -10.40 6.17
CA GLY A 47 9.63 -10.26 7.27
C GLY A 47 10.64 -11.41 7.37
N ASN A 48 10.24 -12.63 6.98
CA ASN A 48 11.14 -13.79 6.91
C ASN A 48 12.18 -13.64 5.79
N LEU A 49 11.75 -13.19 4.60
CA LEU A 49 12.62 -13.05 3.42
C LEU A 49 13.44 -11.74 3.47
N THR A 50 12.89 -10.70 4.08
CA THR A 50 13.54 -9.39 4.21
C THR A 50 13.29 -8.86 5.62
N PRO A 51 14.16 -9.20 6.59
CA PRO A 51 14.01 -8.75 7.96
C PRO A 51 13.86 -7.23 8.10
N GLY A 52 12.90 -6.81 8.94
CA GLY A 52 12.55 -5.41 9.12
C GLY A 52 11.48 -4.87 8.16
N ILE A 53 11.06 -5.67 7.16
CA ILE A 53 9.96 -5.34 6.25
C ILE A 53 8.83 -6.34 6.45
N HIS A 54 7.82 -5.94 7.22
CA HIS A 54 6.68 -6.80 7.55
C HIS A 54 5.38 -6.19 7.01
N ILE A 55 5.01 -6.58 5.78
CA ILE A 55 3.93 -5.99 4.99
C ILE A 55 3.09 -7.05 4.27
N GLY A 56 1.85 -6.72 3.97
CA GLY A 56 0.93 -7.53 3.18
C GLY A 56 1.16 -7.42 1.69
N THR A 57 0.41 -8.20 0.90
CA THR A 57 0.50 -8.24 -0.57
C THR A 57 0.15 -6.91 -1.24
N ASP A 58 -0.59 -6.06 -0.55
CA ASP A 58 -0.99 -4.70 -0.92
C ASP A 58 -0.02 -3.62 -0.40
N GLY A 59 1.04 -4.04 0.30
CA GLY A 59 2.03 -3.14 0.91
C GLY A 59 1.64 -2.58 2.27
N THR A 60 0.42 -2.87 2.76
CA THR A 60 0.01 -2.46 4.12
C THR A 60 0.91 -3.13 5.16
N PRO A 61 1.46 -2.39 6.13
CA PRO A 61 2.19 -3.01 7.23
C PRO A 61 1.31 -3.99 8.01
N GLY A 62 1.90 -5.08 8.50
CA GLY A 62 1.20 -5.96 9.45
C GLY A 62 0.79 -5.18 10.70
N GLY A 63 -0.47 -5.32 11.12
CA GLY A 63 -0.99 -4.49 12.19
C GLY A 63 -2.41 -4.90 12.61
N TYR A 64 -3.08 -4.00 13.31
CA TYR A 64 -4.42 -4.21 13.87
C TYR A 64 -5.20 -2.89 13.95
N GLY A 65 -6.51 -2.99 13.94
CA GLY A 65 -7.39 -1.84 14.20
C GLY A 65 -7.50 -1.54 15.69
N ILE A 66 -7.47 -0.26 16.04
CA ILE A 66 -7.88 0.26 17.36
C ILE A 66 -9.24 0.90 17.18
N TRP A 67 -10.20 0.47 17.97
CA TRP A 67 -11.59 0.88 17.87
C TRP A 67 -12.01 1.56 19.18
N ASP A 68 -12.41 2.83 19.11
CA ASP A 68 -12.97 3.55 20.24
C ASP A 68 -14.46 3.77 20.02
N VAL A 69 -15.28 3.29 20.96
CA VAL A 69 -16.74 3.37 20.88
C VAL A 69 -17.28 3.95 22.16
N THR A 70 -17.88 5.14 22.08
CA THR A 70 -18.51 5.83 23.20
C THR A 70 -19.94 6.19 22.85
N GLY A 71 -20.92 5.43 23.40
CA GLY A 71 -22.33 5.57 23.04
C GLY A 71 -22.55 5.20 21.56
N THR A 72 -22.91 6.18 20.73
CA THR A 72 -23.04 6.05 19.27
C THR A 72 -21.81 6.52 18.50
N ASP A 73 -20.89 7.17 19.19
CA ASP A 73 -19.67 7.67 18.57
C ASP A 73 -18.69 6.53 18.34
N PHE A 74 -18.05 6.56 17.18
CA PHE A 74 -17.16 5.51 16.72
C PHE A 74 -15.95 6.14 16.04
N GLN A 75 -14.77 5.71 16.43
CA GLN A 75 -13.52 6.06 15.79
C GLN A 75 -12.69 4.78 15.55
N CYS A 76 -11.90 4.76 14.50
CA CYS A 76 -10.95 3.70 14.29
C CYS A 76 -9.61 4.23 13.76
N LEU A 77 -8.54 3.58 14.18
CA LEU A 77 -7.18 3.84 13.73
C LEU A 77 -6.51 2.51 13.41
N TYR A 78 -5.79 2.45 12.30
CA TYR A 78 -4.94 1.30 12.02
C TYR A 78 -3.57 1.47 12.68
N LYS A 79 -3.18 0.52 13.50
CA LYS A 79 -1.90 0.49 14.18
C LYS A 79 -0.96 -0.50 13.53
N SER A 80 0.00 0.00 12.76
CA SER A 80 1.09 -0.78 12.17
C SER A 80 2.01 -1.30 13.28
N THR A 81 2.19 -2.64 13.37
CA THR A 81 3.01 -3.28 14.39
C THR A 81 4.45 -2.79 14.32
N GLY A 82 4.90 -2.24 15.43
CA GLY A 82 6.25 -1.75 15.57
C GLY A 82 6.54 -0.40 14.92
N TRP A 83 5.56 0.27 14.38
CA TRP A 83 5.63 1.66 13.90
C TRP A 83 4.86 2.58 14.84
N PRO A 84 5.13 3.91 14.84
CA PRO A 84 4.31 4.87 15.56
C PRO A 84 2.90 4.94 14.94
N GLU A 85 1.96 5.55 15.64
CA GLU A 85 0.56 5.66 15.17
C GLU A 85 0.42 6.57 13.97
N GLU A 86 1.35 7.51 13.82
CA GLU A 86 1.42 8.46 12.71
C GLU A 86 1.81 7.80 11.37
N TYR A 87 2.26 6.52 11.40
CA TYR A 87 2.65 5.81 10.18
C TYR A 87 1.41 5.22 9.49
N GLN A 88 0.71 6.07 8.72
CA GLN A 88 -0.55 5.73 8.07
C GLN A 88 -0.47 5.62 6.54
N PHE A 89 0.66 6.00 5.95
CA PHE A 89 0.89 5.90 4.51
C PHE A 89 2.38 5.82 4.19
N ARG A 90 2.69 5.54 2.93
CA ARG A 90 4.06 5.50 2.40
C ARG A 90 4.11 6.08 1.01
N SER A 91 5.15 6.86 0.71
CA SER A 91 5.39 7.41 -0.61
C SER A 91 6.61 6.81 -1.29
N TYR A 92 6.55 6.73 -2.63
CA TYR A 92 7.61 6.23 -3.51
C TYR A 92 7.87 7.21 -4.63
N ASP A 93 9.12 7.56 -4.85
CA ASP A 93 9.58 8.29 -6.04
C ASP A 93 9.75 7.28 -7.19
N LEU A 94 8.84 7.31 -8.15
CA LEU A 94 8.82 6.32 -9.22
C LEU A 94 9.97 6.46 -10.22
N ASN A 95 10.67 7.60 -10.26
CA ASN A 95 11.92 7.69 -11.01
C ASN A 95 13.02 6.76 -10.47
N ASN A 96 12.91 6.37 -9.19
CA ASN A 96 13.87 5.49 -8.51
C ASN A 96 13.32 4.08 -8.28
N VAL A 97 12.12 3.77 -8.78
CA VAL A 97 11.50 2.44 -8.68
C VAL A 97 11.48 1.79 -10.05
N HIS A 98 12.24 0.72 -10.21
CA HIS A 98 12.17 -0.11 -11.42
C HIS A 98 12.46 -1.57 -11.10
N PHE A 99 11.87 -2.46 -11.87
CA PHE A 99 12.13 -3.90 -11.81
C PHE A 99 12.46 -4.43 -13.21
N SER A 100 13.27 -5.48 -13.24
CA SER A 100 13.75 -6.10 -14.48
C SER A 100 13.97 -7.60 -14.30
N MET A 101 14.21 -8.31 -15.38
CA MET A 101 14.61 -9.73 -15.30
C MET A 101 15.97 -9.93 -14.62
N ALA A 102 16.81 -8.88 -14.55
CA ALA A 102 18.08 -8.94 -13.83
C ALA A 102 17.92 -9.06 -12.30
N ASP A 103 16.74 -8.74 -11.76
CA ASP A 103 16.46 -8.88 -10.33
C ASP A 103 16.22 -10.35 -9.91
N VAL A 104 16.00 -11.24 -10.88
CA VAL A 104 15.71 -12.65 -10.65
C VAL A 104 16.64 -13.59 -11.45
N PRO A 105 17.98 -13.44 -11.32
CA PRO A 105 18.95 -14.17 -12.12
C PRO A 105 18.92 -15.69 -11.89
N LEU A 106 18.37 -16.14 -10.78
CA LEU A 106 18.25 -17.57 -10.47
C LEU A 106 16.94 -18.19 -10.98
N MET A 107 16.04 -17.42 -11.58
CA MET A 107 14.84 -17.98 -12.20
C MET A 107 15.25 -18.91 -13.35
N PRO A 108 14.77 -20.19 -13.38
CA PRO A 108 15.13 -21.11 -14.46
C PRO A 108 14.80 -20.57 -15.85
N SER A 109 15.70 -20.71 -16.81
CA SER A 109 15.49 -20.21 -18.18
C SER A 109 14.40 -20.97 -18.93
N ASP A 110 14.13 -22.23 -18.54
CA ASP A 110 13.12 -23.13 -19.09
C ASP A 110 11.78 -23.08 -18.31
N ILE A 111 11.64 -22.13 -17.37
CA ILE A 111 10.39 -21.95 -16.61
C ILE A 111 9.22 -21.66 -17.56
N SER A 112 8.03 -22.15 -17.23
CA SER A 112 6.84 -21.93 -18.06
C SER A 112 6.56 -20.45 -18.31
N ALA A 113 6.03 -20.13 -19.48
CA ALA A 113 5.65 -18.76 -19.84
C ALA A 113 4.66 -18.14 -18.83
N SER A 114 3.78 -18.94 -18.25
CA SER A 114 2.83 -18.49 -17.22
C SER A 114 3.56 -17.93 -15.98
N VAL A 115 4.56 -18.64 -15.47
CA VAL A 115 5.35 -18.22 -14.31
C VAL A 115 6.20 -16.99 -14.65
N LYS A 116 6.82 -16.98 -15.82
CA LYS A 116 7.58 -15.82 -16.29
C LYS A 116 6.68 -14.58 -16.40
N ASN A 117 5.49 -14.72 -17.00
CA ASN A 117 4.53 -13.63 -17.13
C ASN A 117 4.02 -13.12 -15.78
N ALA A 118 3.89 -14.00 -14.77
CA ALA A 118 3.55 -13.60 -13.42
C ALA A 118 4.62 -12.71 -12.76
N TYR A 119 5.88 -12.80 -13.15
CA TYR A 119 6.91 -11.82 -12.73
C TYR A 119 6.94 -10.57 -13.63
N MET A 120 6.77 -10.76 -14.94
CA MET A 120 6.81 -9.66 -15.93
C MET A 120 5.75 -8.59 -15.67
N GLN A 121 4.66 -8.90 -14.94
CA GLN A 121 3.67 -7.89 -14.55
C GLN A 121 4.27 -6.77 -13.70
N TYR A 122 5.28 -7.07 -12.86
CA TYR A 122 5.98 -6.08 -12.04
C TYR A 122 6.97 -5.25 -12.87
N VAL A 123 7.69 -5.92 -13.77
CA VAL A 123 8.59 -5.25 -14.72
C VAL A 123 7.83 -4.25 -15.59
N ASN A 124 6.66 -4.65 -16.08
CA ASN A 124 5.83 -3.79 -16.92
C ASN A 124 5.14 -2.66 -16.12
N ALA A 125 4.86 -2.88 -14.83
CA ALA A 125 4.26 -1.86 -13.97
C ALA A 125 5.27 -0.78 -13.57
N TYR A 126 6.53 -1.14 -13.40
CA TYR A 126 7.59 -0.25 -12.95
C TYR A 126 8.84 -0.37 -13.86
N PRO A 127 8.73 0.06 -15.12
CA PRO A 127 9.90 0.20 -15.98
C PRO A 127 10.75 1.39 -15.52
N GLN A 128 12.01 1.43 -15.88
CA GLN A 128 12.82 2.62 -15.67
C GLN A 128 12.21 3.80 -16.43
N ASN A 129 12.02 4.91 -15.74
CA ASN A 129 11.39 6.12 -16.29
C ASN A 129 11.93 7.38 -15.62
N ASN A 130 11.54 8.54 -16.16
CA ASN A 130 11.80 9.88 -15.62
C ASN A 130 10.51 10.72 -15.70
N ASP A 131 9.38 10.12 -15.37
CA ASP A 131 8.07 10.74 -15.52
C ASP A 131 7.74 11.70 -14.36
N ASN A 132 8.61 11.74 -13.32
CA ASN A 132 8.47 12.54 -12.10
C ASN A 132 7.21 12.20 -11.31
N GLU A 133 6.72 10.96 -11.46
CA GLU A 133 5.57 10.50 -10.70
C GLU A 133 5.97 10.02 -9.30
N VAL A 134 5.09 10.28 -8.34
CA VAL A 134 5.13 9.75 -6.98
C VAL A 134 3.92 8.85 -6.76
N LEU A 135 4.15 7.66 -6.20
CA LEU A 135 3.10 6.74 -5.79
C LEU A 135 2.95 6.81 -4.27
N ILE A 136 1.71 7.00 -3.82
CA ILE A 136 1.36 7.07 -2.41
C ILE A 136 0.46 5.87 -2.09
N ASN A 137 0.86 5.06 -1.12
CA ASN A 137 0.09 3.93 -0.60
C ASN A 137 -0.49 4.34 0.76
N ILE A 138 -1.82 4.52 0.84
CA ILE A 138 -2.53 4.93 2.04
C ILE A 138 -3.35 3.75 2.54
N TRP A 139 -2.90 3.10 3.61
CA TRP A 139 -3.67 2.01 4.19
C TRP A 139 -4.83 2.52 5.04
N ASN A 140 -5.87 1.73 5.17
CA ASN A 140 -7.14 2.07 5.81
C ASN A 140 -7.94 3.18 5.10
N TRP A 141 -7.61 3.51 3.84
CA TRP A 141 -8.31 4.53 3.05
C TRP A 141 -9.79 4.21 2.85
N ASN A 142 -10.62 5.22 2.89
CA ASN A 142 -12.00 5.20 2.39
C ASN A 142 -12.35 6.54 1.72
N SER A 143 -13.52 6.61 1.08
CA SER A 143 -13.94 7.77 0.29
C SER A 143 -14.19 9.05 1.11
N ASP A 144 -14.30 8.95 2.44
CA ASP A 144 -14.50 10.11 3.33
C ASP A 144 -13.14 10.72 3.77
N TRP A 145 -12.03 10.08 3.41
CA TRP A 145 -10.69 10.62 3.66
C TRP A 145 -10.30 11.64 2.59
N THR A 146 -9.32 12.47 2.91
CA THR A 146 -8.77 13.44 1.96
C THR A 146 -7.26 13.28 1.84
N LEU A 147 -6.77 13.45 0.60
CA LEU A 147 -5.36 13.55 0.28
C LEU A 147 -5.08 14.94 -0.28
N SER A 148 -4.03 15.58 0.21
CA SER A 148 -3.51 16.84 -0.34
C SER A 148 -2.02 16.67 -0.61
N VAL A 149 -1.57 17.11 -1.77
CA VAL A 149 -0.15 17.13 -2.13
C VAL A 149 0.20 18.53 -2.64
N VAL A 150 1.22 19.12 -2.05
CA VAL A 150 1.75 20.42 -2.48
C VAL A 150 3.25 20.33 -2.68
N ASP A 151 3.78 21.10 -3.63
CA ASP A 151 5.22 21.23 -3.83
C ASP A 151 5.86 22.22 -2.84
N GLU A 152 7.18 22.39 -2.91
CA GLU A 152 7.95 23.35 -2.10
C GLU A 152 7.53 24.82 -2.31
N ASN A 153 6.87 25.12 -3.45
CA ASN A 153 6.33 26.44 -3.78
C ASN A 153 4.87 26.61 -3.32
N ARG A 154 4.32 25.63 -2.58
CA ARG A 154 2.92 25.56 -2.14
C ARG A 154 1.90 25.44 -3.28
N LYS A 155 2.32 25.03 -4.46
CA LYS A 155 1.42 24.70 -5.56
C LYS A 155 0.77 23.35 -5.28
N THR A 156 -0.57 23.31 -5.28
CA THR A 156 -1.32 22.06 -5.16
C THR A 156 -1.15 21.23 -6.43
N LEU A 157 -0.79 19.98 -6.26
CA LEU A 157 -0.65 19.01 -7.33
C LEU A 157 -1.86 18.07 -7.35
N PRO A 158 -2.46 17.84 -8.53
CA PRO A 158 -3.56 16.90 -8.67
C PRO A 158 -3.06 15.47 -8.49
N TYR A 159 -3.91 14.62 -7.95
CA TYR A 159 -3.66 13.18 -7.83
C TYR A 159 -4.71 12.36 -8.56
N THR A 160 -4.37 11.12 -8.83
CA THR A 160 -5.27 10.13 -9.42
C THR A 160 -5.21 8.84 -8.60
N GLU A 161 -6.36 8.32 -8.18
CA GLU A 161 -6.44 6.98 -7.59
C GLU A 161 -6.17 5.92 -8.65
N VAL A 162 -5.34 4.94 -8.32
CA VAL A 162 -4.86 3.93 -9.26
C VAL A 162 -4.85 2.53 -8.65
N TRP A 163 -5.06 1.53 -9.50
CA TRP A 163 -4.77 0.15 -9.14
C TRP A 163 -3.28 -0.10 -9.34
N ALA A 164 -2.54 -0.29 -8.26
CA ALA A 164 -1.10 -0.48 -8.31
C ALA A 164 -0.62 -1.66 -7.48
N TYR A 165 0.58 -2.14 -7.77
CA TYR A 165 1.35 -3.04 -6.91
C TYR A 165 2.18 -2.20 -5.94
N ASP A 166 2.34 -2.66 -4.70
CA ASP A 166 3.27 -2.01 -3.79
C ASP A 166 4.73 -2.31 -4.16
N PRO A 167 5.56 -1.31 -4.48
CA PRO A 167 6.96 -1.53 -4.87
C PRO A 167 7.79 -2.21 -3.77
N LEU A 168 7.55 -1.84 -2.51
CA LEU A 168 8.30 -2.40 -1.39
C LEU A 168 7.98 -3.89 -1.20
N HIS A 169 6.71 -4.31 -1.36
CA HIS A 169 6.34 -5.71 -1.30
C HIS A 169 6.92 -6.51 -2.47
N ILE A 170 6.96 -5.92 -3.69
CA ILE A 170 7.65 -6.55 -4.82
C ILE A 170 9.11 -6.83 -4.45
N ALA A 171 9.86 -5.82 -4.00
CA ALA A 171 11.28 -5.95 -3.67
C ALA A 171 11.54 -6.89 -2.48
N ALA A 172 10.72 -6.77 -1.44
CA ALA A 172 10.92 -7.51 -0.19
C ALA A 172 10.50 -8.98 -0.27
N LEU A 173 9.51 -9.31 -1.12
CA LEU A 173 8.95 -10.66 -1.19
C LEU A 173 8.95 -11.22 -2.61
N SER A 174 8.26 -10.57 -3.57
CA SER A 174 8.03 -11.18 -4.89
C SER A 174 9.33 -11.46 -5.62
N VAL A 175 10.24 -10.50 -5.69
CA VAL A 175 11.59 -10.68 -6.26
C VAL A 175 12.30 -11.86 -5.59
N LYS A 176 12.30 -11.92 -4.25
CA LYS A 176 12.97 -13.00 -3.50
C LYS A 176 12.42 -14.38 -3.82
N ARG A 177 11.10 -14.48 -4.00
CA ARG A 177 10.43 -15.76 -4.29
C ARG A 177 10.59 -16.21 -5.73
N PHE A 178 10.60 -15.28 -6.69
CA PHE A 178 10.88 -15.58 -8.08
C PHE A 178 12.36 -15.85 -8.35
N ASN A 179 13.28 -15.25 -7.60
CA ASN A 179 14.72 -15.47 -7.70
C ASN A 179 15.16 -16.77 -7.04
N ASN A 180 14.71 -17.90 -7.58
CA ASN A 180 14.92 -19.22 -7.02
C ASN A 180 15.20 -20.24 -8.13
N ALA A 181 16.37 -20.88 -8.11
CA ALA A 181 16.77 -21.90 -9.08
C ALA A 181 15.86 -23.15 -9.09
N GLY A 182 15.17 -23.42 -7.98
CA GLY A 182 14.19 -24.51 -7.87
C GLY A 182 12.75 -24.11 -8.19
N LEU A 183 12.53 -22.92 -8.77
CA LEU A 183 11.19 -22.42 -9.08
C LEU A 183 10.52 -23.32 -10.14
N LYS A 184 9.28 -23.77 -9.85
CA LYS A 184 8.48 -24.65 -10.74
C LYS A 184 7.11 -24.06 -11.08
N SER A 185 6.58 -23.21 -10.22
CA SER A 185 5.26 -22.61 -10.36
C SER A 185 5.26 -21.19 -9.78
N THR A 186 4.24 -20.41 -10.11
CA THR A 186 4.04 -19.09 -9.51
C THR A 186 3.98 -19.19 -8.01
N PRO A 187 4.83 -18.45 -7.26
CA PRO A 187 4.79 -18.48 -5.80
C PRO A 187 3.46 -17.94 -5.26
N SER A 188 3.01 -18.44 -4.11
CA SER A 188 1.87 -17.86 -3.40
C SER A 188 2.25 -16.56 -2.68
N PHE A 189 1.26 -15.76 -2.30
CA PHE A 189 1.42 -14.50 -1.53
C PHE A 189 2.34 -13.46 -2.20
N ILE A 190 2.47 -13.51 -3.52
CA ILE A 190 3.16 -12.46 -4.28
C ILE A 190 2.32 -11.17 -4.27
N THR A 191 2.93 -10.05 -4.66
CA THR A 191 2.28 -8.74 -4.65
C THR A 191 1.05 -8.72 -5.54
N ASP A 192 -0.07 -8.24 -5.00
CA ASP A 192 -1.33 -8.03 -5.70
C ASP A 192 -1.54 -6.56 -6.02
N LYS A 193 -2.34 -6.25 -7.05
CA LYS A 193 -2.85 -4.89 -7.25
C LYS A 193 -3.94 -4.57 -6.23
N PHE A 194 -3.93 -3.30 -5.78
CA PHE A 194 -4.94 -2.81 -4.85
C PHE A 194 -5.32 -1.34 -5.15
N THR A 195 -6.42 -0.86 -4.56
CA THR A 195 -7.05 0.43 -4.90
C THR A 195 -6.60 1.62 -4.05
N HIS A 196 -5.97 1.41 -2.91
CA HIS A 196 -5.58 2.49 -1.99
C HIS A 196 -4.25 3.16 -2.36
N PHE A 197 -4.01 3.29 -3.66
CA PHE A 197 -2.82 3.93 -4.22
C PHE A 197 -3.18 5.19 -5.00
N PHE A 198 -2.35 6.20 -4.85
CA PHE A 198 -2.53 7.49 -5.52
C PHE A 198 -1.26 7.88 -6.24
N LYS A 199 -1.41 8.36 -7.47
CA LYS A 199 -0.32 8.92 -8.26
C LYS A 199 -0.41 10.43 -8.31
N VAL A 200 0.74 11.08 -8.13
CA VAL A 200 0.94 12.52 -8.29
C VAL A 200 2.10 12.73 -9.25
N LYS A 201 1.97 13.70 -10.14
CA LYS A 201 3.05 14.11 -11.03
C LYS A 201 3.65 15.42 -10.52
N ALA A 202 4.93 15.40 -10.17
CA ALA A 202 5.70 16.60 -9.84
C ALA A 202 6.26 17.26 -11.11
N ASP A 203 6.63 18.53 -11.01
CA ASP A 203 7.15 19.29 -12.14
C ASP A 203 8.54 18.77 -12.55
N ASP A 204 9.42 18.49 -11.58
CA ASP A 204 10.79 18.01 -11.80
C ASP A 204 11.14 16.81 -10.92
N ALA A 205 12.30 16.20 -11.18
CA ALA A 205 12.77 15.00 -10.46
C ALA A 205 13.19 15.28 -9.01
N ASP A 206 13.52 16.52 -8.70
CA ASP A 206 13.98 17.00 -7.38
C ASP A 206 12.94 17.88 -6.66
N THR A 207 11.74 18.05 -7.24
CA THR A 207 10.65 18.79 -6.59
C THR A 207 10.22 18.10 -5.29
N ASP A 208 10.46 18.72 -4.15
CA ASP A 208 10.02 18.22 -2.84
C ASP A 208 8.50 18.34 -2.67
N LEU A 209 7.91 17.39 -1.96
CA LEU A 209 6.46 17.34 -1.77
C LEU A 209 6.09 17.33 -0.28
N VAL A 210 5.02 18.02 0.06
CA VAL A 210 4.31 17.86 1.33
C VAL A 210 3.03 17.08 1.05
N ILE A 211 2.96 15.87 1.58
CA ILE A 211 1.84 14.95 1.41
C ILE A 211 1.07 14.93 2.71
N THR A 212 -0.21 15.30 2.69
CA THR A 212 -1.07 15.32 3.86
C THR A 212 -2.29 14.43 3.63
N VAL A 213 -2.49 13.48 4.53
CA VAL A 213 -3.64 12.56 4.55
C VAL A 213 -4.48 12.89 5.79
N LYS A 214 -5.79 12.99 5.62
CA LYS A 214 -6.71 13.25 6.73
C LYS A 214 -7.86 12.25 6.67
N ASP A 215 -8.17 11.63 7.81
CA ASP A 215 -9.27 10.69 7.94
C ASP A 215 -10.62 11.37 8.22
N GLU A 216 -11.67 10.58 8.24
CA GLU A 216 -13.05 11.02 8.54
C GLU A 216 -13.25 11.46 10.00
N PHE A 217 -12.32 11.12 10.89
CA PHE A 217 -12.36 11.46 12.31
C PHE A 217 -11.59 12.73 12.66
N GLY A 218 -10.90 13.33 11.67
CA GLY A 218 -10.13 14.56 11.81
C GLY A 218 -8.66 14.36 12.17
N ASN A 219 -8.17 13.11 12.23
CA ASN A 219 -6.74 12.85 12.34
C ASN A 219 -6.03 13.25 11.04
N GLU A 220 -4.83 13.79 11.17
CA GLU A 220 -4.04 14.28 10.05
C GLU A 220 -2.60 13.78 10.16
N TRP A 221 -2.07 13.27 9.04
CA TRP A 221 -0.69 12.77 8.94
C TRP A 221 0.01 13.42 7.77
N THR A 222 1.24 13.87 7.98
CA THR A 222 2.01 14.60 6.96
C THR A 222 3.39 14.00 6.78
N GLU A 223 3.80 13.81 5.53
CA GLU A 223 5.17 13.51 5.12
C GLU A 223 5.75 14.70 4.34
N ASN A 224 6.93 15.18 4.75
CA ASN A 224 7.76 16.06 3.94
C ASN A 224 8.68 15.16 3.11
N MET A 225 8.26 14.82 1.89
CA MET A 225 9.00 13.95 0.99
C MET A 225 10.09 14.73 0.27
N GLN A 226 11.33 14.53 0.66
CA GLN A 226 12.48 15.03 -0.08
C GLN A 226 12.73 14.16 -1.31
N ARG A 227 13.03 14.82 -2.45
CA ARG A 227 13.33 14.15 -3.72
C ARG A 227 14.69 14.62 -4.29
N PRO A 228 15.43 13.72 -4.96
CA PRO A 228 15.09 12.33 -5.29
C PRO A 228 15.07 11.42 -4.05
N LYS A 229 14.01 10.61 -3.89
CA LYS A 229 13.90 9.64 -2.80
C LYS A 229 14.37 8.27 -3.26
N ALA A 230 15.46 7.79 -2.66
CA ALA A 230 16.01 6.49 -3.01
C ALA A 230 15.03 5.35 -2.73
N PHE A 231 15.03 4.33 -3.60
CA PHE A 231 14.27 3.10 -3.43
C PHE A 231 15.20 1.91 -3.14
N SER A 232 15.06 1.38 -1.94
CA SER A 232 15.64 0.11 -1.53
C SER A 232 14.89 -0.42 -0.32
N THR A 233 14.98 -1.71 -0.02
CA THR A 233 14.36 -2.25 1.20
C THR A 233 14.92 -1.58 2.46
N ASP A 234 16.16 -1.13 2.46
CA ASP A 234 16.78 -0.46 3.61
C ASP A 234 16.23 0.96 3.85
N ALA A 235 15.79 1.66 2.78
CA ALA A 235 15.19 2.99 2.90
C ALA A 235 13.84 2.96 3.65
N TYR A 236 13.16 1.81 3.65
CA TYR A 236 11.83 1.62 4.26
C TYR A 236 11.86 0.63 5.43
N ARG A 237 13.04 0.17 5.83
CA ARG A 237 13.20 -0.73 6.97
C ARG A 237 13.02 0.03 8.26
N ARG A 238 12.30 -0.56 9.19
CA ARG A 238 12.26 -0.07 10.57
C ARG A 238 13.68 -0.10 11.15
N LYS A 239 14.10 1.02 11.71
CA LYS A 239 15.35 1.19 12.44
C LYS A 239 15.20 0.77 13.89
#